data_97e94b07892e095901a087f0da398231
#
_entry.id   97e94b07892e095901a087f0da398231
#
_cell.length_a   1.000
_cell.length_b   1.000
_cell.length_c   1.000
_cell.angle_alpha   90.00
_cell.angle_beta   90.00
_cell.angle_gamma   90.00
#
_symmetry.space_group_name_H-M   'P 1'
#
loop_
_entity.id
_entity.type
_entity.pdbx_description
1 polymer ?
#
loop_
_entity_poly.entity_id
_entity_poly.type
_entity_poly.pdbx_seq_one_letter_code
_entity_poly.pdbx_strand_id
1 'polypeptide(L)'
;MWNVIESDKIPFSPYPKGTANIKRIAEQKTVGCKRFTGFGLLEIPPGGVFPEHTHPDREEIYYVLSGSGTIIVEDKEISAKEGLAVYVSGEHPHGIRNQTDKPLTVLFVHVQI
;
A
#
# COMPACT_ATOMS: atom_id res chain seq x y z
N MET A 1 -6.48 24.62 5.88
CA MET A 1 -7.53 23.72 5.34
C MET A 1 -7.45 22.39 6.06
N TRP A 2 -8.57 21.80 6.37
CA TRP A 2 -8.63 20.48 7.00
C TRP A 2 -9.83 19.71 6.44
N ASN A 3 -9.82 18.41 6.59
CA ASN A 3 -10.86 17.56 6.05
C ASN A 3 -11.06 16.33 6.94
N VAL A 4 -12.28 15.80 6.94
CA VAL A 4 -12.62 14.55 7.65
C VAL A 4 -13.06 13.53 6.61
N ILE A 5 -12.47 12.33 6.68
CA ILE A 5 -12.72 11.28 5.71
C ILE A 5 -13.25 10.05 6.45
N GLU A 6 -14.43 9.58 6.06
CA GLU A 6 -15.02 8.35 6.60
C GLU A 6 -14.66 7.20 5.68
N SER A 7 -13.57 6.50 6.00
CA SER A 7 -13.01 5.48 5.11
C SER A 7 -13.93 4.26 4.93
N ASP A 8 -14.82 4.00 5.87
CA ASP A 8 -15.81 2.93 5.77
C ASP A 8 -16.80 3.14 4.62
N LYS A 9 -16.94 4.38 4.15
CA LYS A 9 -17.80 4.73 3.00
C LYS A 9 -17.08 4.64 1.66
N ILE A 10 -15.78 4.36 1.68
CA ILE A 10 -14.98 4.21 0.46
C ILE A 10 -14.79 2.72 0.20
N PRO A 11 -15.26 2.20 -0.94
CA PRO A 11 -15.08 0.79 -1.25
C PRO A 11 -13.66 0.49 -1.71
N PHE A 12 -13.24 -0.76 -1.52
CA PHE A 12 -12.07 -1.28 -2.21
C PHE A 12 -12.38 -1.41 -3.70
N SER A 13 -11.37 -1.19 -4.52
CA SER A 13 -11.45 -1.42 -5.96
C SER A 13 -10.22 -2.22 -6.43
N PRO A 14 -10.32 -2.95 -7.54
CA PRO A 14 -9.15 -3.67 -8.06
C PRO A 14 -8.03 -2.71 -8.42
N TYR A 15 -6.81 -3.04 -7.99
CA TYR A 15 -5.64 -2.32 -8.48
C TYR A 15 -5.42 -2.70 -9.94
N PRO A 16 -5.05 -1.75 -10.83
CA PRO A 16 -5.00 -2.01 -12.27
C PRO A 16 -4.06 -3.13 -12.70
N LYS A 17 -3.05 -3.44 -11.90
CA LYS A 17 -2.08 -4.51 -12.20
C LYS A 17 -2.05 -5.50 -11.05
N GLY A 18 -1.91 -6.78 -11.38
CA GLY A 18 -1.90 -7.83 -10.36
C GLY A 18 -3.31 -8.16 -9.86
N THR A 19 -3.39 -8.62 -8.62
CA THR A 19 -4.63 -9.13 -8.04
C THR A 19 -4.99 -8.51 -6.70
N ALA A 20 -4.29 -7.44 -6.29
CA ALA A 20 -4.60 -6.71 -5.06
C ALA A 20 -5.81 -5.80 -5.26
N ASN A 21 -6.46 -5.48 -4.15
CA ASN A 21 -7.49 -4.45 -4.08
C ASN A 21 -6.94 -3.25 -3.31
N ILE A 22 -7.41 -2.06 -3.67
CA ILE A 22 -6.95 -0.82 -3.07
C ILE A 22 -8.13 0.04 -2.61
N LYS A 23 -7.97 0.65 -1.46
CA LYS A 23 -8.86 1.70 -0.97
C LYS A 23 -8.03 2.97 -0.84
N ARG A 24 -8.29 3.95 -1.70
CA ARG A 24 -7.62 5.26 -1.64
C ARG A 24 -8.41 6.16 -0.72
N ILE A 25 -7.88 6.37 0.49
CA ILE A 25 -8.58 7.14 1.52
C ILE A 25 -8.32 8.63 1.33
N ALA A 26 -7.07 9.01 1.10
CA ALA A 26 -6.71 10.41 0.87
C ALA A 26 -5.67 10.51 -0.23
N GLU A 27 -5.90 11.44 -1.16
CA GLU A 27 -4.96 11.78 -2.22
C GLU A 27 -5.21 13.23 -2.65
N GLN A 28 -4.29 13.79 -3.41
CA GLN A 28 -4.35 15.21 -3.78
C GLN A 28 -5.67 15.59 -4.45
N LYS A 29 -6.14 14.78 -5.39
CA LYS A 29 -7.35 15.10 -6.16
C LYS A 29 -8.65 14.99 -5.35
N THR A 30 -8.65 14.25 -4.25
CA THR A 30 -9.88 14.06 -3.44
C THR A 30 -9.91 14.94 -2.22
N VAL A 31 -8.77 15.26 -1.63
CA VAL A 31 -8.67 15.97 -0.35
C VAL A 31 -8.06 17.36 -0.52
N GLY A 32 -7.25 17.55 -1.57
CA GLY A 32 -6.54 18.80 -1.79
C GLY A 32 -5.27 18.95 -0.97
N CYS A 33 -4.73 17.85 -0.45
CA CYS A 33 -3.47 17.87 0.29
C CYS A 33 -2.30 18.16 -0.64
N LYS A 34 -1.22 18.72 -0.09
CA LYS A 34 -0.14 19.25 -0.91
C LYS A 34 0.94 18.22 -1.25
N ARG A 35 1.40 17.46 -0.27
CA ARG A 35 2.52 16.52 -0.44
C ARG A 35 2.14 15.07 -0.30
N PHE A 36 1.05 14.77 0.38
CA PHE A 36 0.55 13.39 0.45
C PHE A 36 -0.02 13.01 -0.90
N THR A 37 0.63 12.06 -1.56
CA THR A 37 0.18 11.58 -2.87
C THR A 37 -0.76 10.39 -2.75
N GLY A 38 -0.78 9.74 -1.59
CA GLY A 38 -1.73 8.68 -1.31
C GLY A 38 -1.62 8.18 0.12
N PHE A 39 -2.78 7.85 0.67
CA PHE A 39 -2.93 7.21 1.97
C PHE A 39 -4.12 6.29 1.87
N GLY A 40 -3.94 5.03 2.23
CA GLY A 40 -5.03 4.08 2.13
C GLY A 40 -4.66 2.67 2.53
N LEU A 41 -5.44 1.73 2.04
CA LEU A 41 -5.28 0.32 2.34
C LEU A 41 -5.07 -0.49 1.07
N LEU A 42 -4.19 -1.48 1.16
CA LEU A 42 -4.06 -2.54 0.18
C LEU A 42 -4.57 -3.82 0.82
N GLU A 43 -5.40 -4.55 0.10
CA GLU A 43 -5.80 -5.89 0.47
C GLU A 43 -5.25 -6.85 -0.57
N ILE A 44 -4.38 -7.74 -0.14
CA ILE A 44 -3.82 -8.76 -1.03
C ILE A 44 -4.50 -10.08 -0.66
N PRO A 45 -5.37 -10.58 -1.54
CA PRO A 45 -6.09 -11.83 -1.26
C PRO A 45 -5.15 -13.03 -1.23
N PRO A 46 -5.61 -14.18 -0.71
CA PRO A 46 -4.81 -15.40 -0.77
C PRO A 46 -4.32 -15.70 -2.19
N GLY A 47 -3.01 -15.94 -2.32
CA GLY A 47 -2.37 -16.14 -3.62
C GLY A 47 -2.19 -14.88 -4.46
N GLY A 48 -2.58 -13.73 -3.94
CA GLY A 48 -2.55 -12.48 -4.69
C GLY A 48 -1.19 -11.79 -4.71
N VAL A 49 -1.07 -10.83 -5.63
CA VAL A 49 0.15 -10.08 -5.87
C VAL A 49 -0.17 -8.62 -6.12
N PHE A 50 0.56 -7.74 -5.44
CA PHE A 50 0.69 -6.34 -5.76
C PHE A 50 2.06 -6.19 -6.42
N PRO A 51 2.13 -6.00 -7.77
CA PRO A 51 3.39 -6.13 -8.49
C PRO A 51 4.43 -5.09 -8.10
N GLU A 52 5.70 -5.47 -8.25
CA GLU A 52 6.80 -4.54 -8.04
C GLU A 52 6.68 -3.36 -9.00
N HIS A 53 6.93 -2.17 -8.48
CA HIS A 53 6.87 -0.93 -9.23
C HIS A 53 7.81 0.09 -8.60
N THR A 54 8.07 1.17 -9.33
CA THR A 54 8.87 2.30 -8.86
C THR A 54 8.08 3.59 -9.03
N HIS A 55 8.34 4.55 -8.12
CA HIS A 55 7.84 5.93 -8.25
C HIS A 55 8.87 6.88 -7.62
N PRO A 56 9.93 7.22 -8.37
CA PRO A 56 11.12 7.89 -7.82
C PRO A 56 10.86 9.29 -7.25
N ASP A 57 9.71 9.88 -7.55
CA ASP A 57 9.31 11.18 -7.03
C ASP A 57 8.66 11.12 -5.64
N ARG A 58 8.57 9.94 -5.03
CA ARG A 58 7.86 9.72 -3.76
C ARG A 58 8.64 8.82 -2.83
N GLU A 59 8.38 8.99 -1.55
CA GLU A 59 8.76 8.03 -0.52
C GLU A 59 7.50 7.39 0.05
N GLU A 60 7.61 6.18 0.55
CA GLU A 60 6.46 5.39 0.97
C GLU A 60 6.73 4.60 2.25
N ILE A 61 5.68 4.43 3.06
CA ILE A 61 5.69 3.50 4.18
C ILE A 61 4.55 2.51 3.98
N TYR A 62 4.87 1.21 4.16
CA TYR A 62 3.90 0.14 4.33
C TYR A 62 3.83 -0.21 5.81
N TYR A 63 2.64 -0.39 6.32
CA TYR A 63 2.42 -0.87 7.68
C TYR A 63 1.41 -2.01 7.66
N VAL A 64 1.82 -3.19 8.14
CA VAL A 64 0.97 -4.39 8.10
C VAL A 64 -0.05 -4.31 9.23
N LEU A 65 -1.34 -4.22 8.86
CA LEU A 65 -2.44 -4.17 9.82
C LEU A 65 -2.90 -5.55 10.23
N SER A 66 -3.01 -6.49 9.28
CA SER A 66 -3.48 -7.85 9.57
C SER A 66 -2.99 -8.83 8.52
N GLY A 67 -2.91 -10.08 8.91
CA GLY A 67 -2.45 -11.15 8.04
C GLY A 67 -0.93 -11.26 7.97
N SER A 68 -0.47 -12.04 7.01
CA SER A 68 0.95 -12.26 6.75
C SER A 68 1.20 -12.44 5.26
N GLY A 69 2.45 -12.33 4.86
CA GLY A 69 2.85 -12.45 3.46
C GLY A 69 4.29 -12.04 3.28
N THR A 70 4.60 -11.49 2.11
CA THR A 70 5.97 -11.08 1.77
C THR A 70 5.95 -9.70 1.14
N ILE A 71 6.73 -8.78 1.69
CA ILE A 71 7.03 -7.48 1.07
C ILE A 71 8.39 -7.63 0.39
N ILE A 72 8.47 -7.21 -0.87
CA ILE A 72 9.68 -7.36 -1.67
C ILE A 72 10.23 -5.96 -1.94
N VAL A 73 11.50 -5.74 -1.61
CA VAL A 73 12.21 -4.50 -1.90
C VAL A 73 13.56 -4.86 -2.50
N GLU A 74 13.80 -4.44 -3.74
CA GLU A 74 15.07 -4.72 -4.46
C GLU A 74 15.47 -6.19 -4.39
N ASP A 75 14.57 -7.09 -4.75
CA ASP A 75 14.77 -8.54 -4.73
C ASP A 75 14.93 -9.16 -3.34
N LYS A 76 14.87 -8.36 -2.28
CA LYS A 76 14.88 -8.90 -0.92
C LYS A 76 13.46 -9.18 -0.47
N GLU A 77 13.25 -10.38 0.06
CA GLU A 77 11.96 -10.81 0.58
C GLU A 77 11.92 -10.57 2.09
N ILE A 78 10.93 -9.79 2.51
CA ILE A 78 10.73 -9.44 3.91
C ILE A 78 9.45 -10.10 4.38
N SER A 79 9.53 -10.88 5.45
CA SER A 79 8.33 -11.50 6.05
C SER A 79 7.40 -10.42 6.59
N ALA A 80 6.23 -10.29 5.98
CA ALA A 80 5.20 -9.38 6.45
C ALA A 80 4.39 -10.02 7.55
N LYS A 81 4.23 -9.31 8.66
CA LYS A 81 3.41 -9.72 9.81
C LYS A 81 2.84 -8.48 10.47
N GLU A 82 1.79 -8.65 11.25
CA GLU A 82 1.16 -7.53 11.95
C GLU A 82 2.18 -6.69 12.72
N GLY A 83 2.09 -5.37 12.54
CA GLY A 83 2.98 -4.43 13.21
C GLY A 83 4.29 -4.14 12.51
N LEU A 84 4.59 -4.84 11.41
CA LEU A 84 5.80 -4.55 10.63
C LEU A 84 5.59 -3.28 9.80
N ALA A 85 6.57 -2.39 9.85
CA ALA A 85 6.62 -1.23 8.97
C ALA A 85 7.83 -1.32 8.05
N VAL A 86 7.65 -0.98 6.78
CA VAL A 86 8.74 -0.90 5.80
C VAL A 86 8.73 0.48 5.17
N TYR A 87 9.83 1.20 5.30
CA TYR A 87 10.05 2.45 4.57
C TYR A 87 10.82 2.15 3.29
N VAL A 88 10.41 2.77 2.20
CA VAL A 88 11.11 2.67 0.93
C VAL A 88 11.07 4.02 0.22
N SER A 89 12.22 4.49 -0.27
CA SER A 89 12.20 5.58 -1.23
C SER A 89 11.89 4.99 -2.61
N GLY A 90 11.07 5.71 -3.38
CA GLY A 90 10.35 5.10 -4.50
C GLY A 90 11.17 4.67 -5.71
N GLU A 91 12.47 5.03 -5.77
CA GLU A 91 13.35 4.54 -6.80
C GLU A 91 13.68 3.05 -6.67
N HIS A 92 13.51 2.47 -5.48
CA HIS A 92 13.72 1.04 -5.26
C HIS A 92 12.45 0.27 -5.68
N PRO A 93 12.57 -0.74 -6.54
CA PRO A 93 11.41 -1.59 -6.87
C PRO A 93 10.83 -2.22 -5.60
N HIS A 94 9.52 -2.15 -5.45
CA HIS A 94 8.85 -2.69 -4.27
C HIS A 94 7.47 -3.22 -4.63
N GLY A 95 7.08 -4.29 -3.96
CA GLY A 95 5.79 -4.95 -4.15
C GLY A 95 5.45 -5.86 -2.98
N ILE A 96 4.32 -6.53 -3.08
CA ILE A 96 3.79 -7.38 -2.01
C ILE A 96 3.17 -8.61 -2.63
N ARG A 97 3.38 -9.78 -2.02
CA ARG A 97 2.64 -10.98 -2.39
C ARG A 97 2.12 -11.68 -1.15
N ASN A 98 1.03 -12.38 -1.33
CA ASN A 98 0.40 -13.18 -0.28
C ASN A 98 0.35 -14.63 -0.70
N GLN A 99 1.27 -15.44 -0.19
CA GLN A 99 1.32 -16.86 -0.44
C GLN A 99 0.57 -17.69 0.63
N THR A 100 -0.18 -17.01 1.49
CA THR A 100 -0.97 -17.66 2.55
C THR A 100 -2.42 -17.88 2.12
N ASP A 101 -3.22 -18.50 2.97
CA ASP A 101 -4.63 -18.77 2.72
C ASP A 101 -5.58 -17.73 3.34
N LYS A 102 -5.04 -16.63 3.88
CA LYS A 102 -5.81 -15.55 4.50
C LYS A 102 -5.45 -14.21 3.87
N PRO A 103 -6.36 -13.22 3.88
CA PRO A 103 -6.06 -11.89 3.35
C PRO A 103 -4.92 -11.20 4.11
N LEU A 104 -4.15 -10.40 3.41
CA LEU A 104 -3.13 -9.52 3.98
C LEU A 104 -3.60 -8.08 3.76
N THR A 105 -3.67 -7.31 4.84
CA THR A 105 -4.06 -5.89 4.77
C THR A 105 -2.89 -5.02 5.19
N VAL A 106 -2.54 -4.09 4.31
CA VAL A 106 -1.40 -3.20 4.49
C VAL A 106 -1.88 -1.75 4.36
N LEU A 107 -1.56 -0.95 5.37
CA LEU A 107 -1.72 0.50 5.28
C LEU A 107 -0.57 1.06 4.47
N PHE A 108 -0.86 1.91 3.51
CA PHE A 108 0.19 2.61 2.77
C PHE A 108 0.03 4.11 2.91
N VAL A 109 1.15 4.81 2.94
CA VAL A 109 1.21 6.24 2.76
C VAL A 109 2.41 6.56 1.87
N HIS A 110 2.20 7.38 0.85
CA HIS A 110 3.30 7.91 0.07
C HIS A 110 3.21 9.42 -0.05
N VAL A 111 4.38 10.02 -0.06
CA VAL A 111 4.54 11.46 0.03
C VAL A 111 5.51 11.90 -1.06
N GLN A 112 5.19 13.01 -1.69
CA GLN A 112 6.06 13.59 -2.72
C GLN A 112 7.34 14.14 -2.11
N ILE A 113 8.46 13.77 -2.71
CA ILE A 113 9.78 14.28 -2.31
C ILE A 113 9.98 15.71 -2.80
#